data_ff921eb8faa13932ae2df455f045b475
#
_entry.id   ff921eb8faa13932ae2df455f045b475
#
_cell.length_a   1.000
_cell.length_b   1.000
_cell.length_c   1.000
_cell.angle_alpha   90.00
_cell.angle_beta   90.00
_cell.angle_gamma   90.00
#
_symmetry.space_group_name_H-M   'P 1'
#
loop_
_entity.id
_entity.type
_entity.pdbx_description
1 polymer ?
#
loop_
_entity_poly.entity_id
_entity_poly.type
_entity_poly.pdbx_seq_one_letter_code
_entity_poly.pdbx_strand_id
1 'polypeptide(L)'
;YRLMQKSGLQYVVEFDIKGFFDNVDHSKLIKQLWSLNIRDKELLYVIRRILKAPILMPDGHTEHPTKGTPQGGIISPLLANVVLNELDHWIESQWQCNPVTENYAYRENAAGCPIQSHAYRAMRNTRLKEMYIVRYADDFRILCRTREQADRTLIAVTQWLKERLRLDVSPEKTRVVDVRRSYSEFLGFKIRLRKKGKKY
;
A
#
# COMPACT_ATOMS: atom_id res chain seq x y z
N TYR A 1 -1.11 -0.27 -15.38
CA TYR A 1 -1.36 0.36 -16.69
C TYR A 1 -2.83 0.23 -17.12
N ARG A 2 -3.42 -0.98 -17.02
CA ARG A 2 -4.83 -1.22 -17.41
C ARG A 2 -5.83 -0.35 -16.65
N LEU A 3 -5.62 -0.13 -15.34
CA LEU A 3 -6.47 0.73 -14.52
C LEU A 3 -6.43 2.19 -14.98
N MET A 4 -5.26 2.71 -15.33
CA MET A 4 -5.10 4.07 -15.84
C MET A 4 -5.81 4.27 -17.17
N GLN A 5 -5.65 3.32 -18.13
CA GLN A 5 -6.22 3.44 -19.46
C GLN A 5 -7.73 3.22 -19.52
N LYS A 6 -8.22 2.14 -18.87
CA LYS A 6 -9.63 1.72 -19.01
C LYS A 6 -10.54 2.38 -17.99
N SER A 7 -10.04 2.68 -16.80
CA SER A 7 -10.85 3.18 -15.70
C SER A 7 -10.77 4.70 -15.52
N GLY A 8 -9.91 5.40 -16.26
CA GLY A 8 -9.74 6.86 -16.15
C GLY A 8 -9.12 7.30 -14.81
N LEU A 9 -8.34 6.42 -14.18
CA LEU A 9 -7.58 6.71 -12.96
C LEU A 9 -6.26 7.38 -13.37
N GLN A 10 -6.28 8.70 -13.44
CA GLN A 10 -5.24 9.50 -14.08
C GLN A 10 -4.35 10.26 -13.09
N TYR A 11 -4.70 10.20 -11.81
CA TYR A 11 -3.90 10.77 -10.73
C TYR A 11 -3.28 9.65 -9.92
N VAL A 12 -1.97 9.71 -9.78
CA VAL A 12 -1.18 8.74 -9.02
C VAL A 12 -0.61 9.45 -7.80
N VAL A 13 -0.90 8.91 -6.62
CA VAL A 13 -0.21 9.31 -5.40
C VAL A 13 0.99 8.41 -5.22
N GLU A 14 2.18 8.97 -5.32
CA GLU A 14 3.44 8.30 -5.07
C GLU A 14 3.78 8.42 -3.59
N PHE A 15 4.02 7.31 -2.93
CA PHE A 15 4.44 7.26 -1.55
C PHE A 15 5.84 6.68 -1.44
N ASP A 16 6.63 7.26 -0.55
CA ASP A 16 7.92 6.75 -0.12
C ASP A 16 7.95 6.76 1.41
N ILE A 17 8.08 5.60 2.01
CA ILE A 17 8.14 5.47 3.48
C ILE A 17 9.57 5.73 3.92
N LYS A 18 9.77 6.69 4.84
CA LYS A 18 11.10 7.07 5.32
C LYS A 18 11.75 5.94 6.11
N GLY A 19 12.85 5.40 5.56
CA GLY A 19 13.64 4.35 6.23
C GLY A 19 12.76 3.17 6.67
N PHE A 20 11.92 2.64 5.79
CA PHE A 20 10.90 1.65 6.13
C PHE A 20 11.45 0.48 6.94
N PHE A 21 12.51 -0.18 6.43
CA PHE A 21 13.11 -1.33 7.10
C PHE A 21 13.68 -1.01 8.48
N ASP A 22 14.13 0.21 8.71
CA ASP A 22 14.73 0.65 9.98
C ASP A 22 13.67 1.09 11.01
N ASN A 23 12.42 1.31 10.56
CA ASN A 23 11.36 1.87 11.39
C ASN A 23 10.22 0.90 11.71
N VAL A 24 10.31 -0.36 11.33
CA VAL A 24 9.30 -1.38 11.65
C VAL A 24 9.21 -1.59 13.16
N ASP A 25 8.03 -1.35 13.74
CA ASP A 25 7.78 -1.61 15.16
C ASP A 25 7.66 -3.12 15.43
N HIS A 26 8.60 -3.67 16.20
CA HIS A 26 8.66 -5.10 16.51
C HIS A 26 7.38 -5.61 17.19
N SER A 27 6.80 -4.83 18.10
CA SER A 27 5.61 -5.24 18.85
C SER A 27 4.38 -5.30 17.97
N LYS A 28 4.25 -4.34 17.04
CA LYS A 28 3.17 -4.36 16.03
C LYS A 28 3.33 -5.51 15.07
N LEU A 29 4.52 -5.74 14.53
CA LEU A 29 4.80 -6.84 13.61
C LEU A 29 4.43 -8.20 14.24
N ILE A 30 4.79 -8.45 15.50
CA ILE A 30 4.43 -9.69 16.19
C ILE A 30 2.91 -9.83 16.37
N LYS A 31 2.20 -8.73 16.66
CA LYS A 31 0.73 -8.73 16.73
C LYS A 31 0.09 -9.00 15.36
N GLN A 32 0.66 -8.46 14.29
CA GLN A 32 0.20 -8.71 12.93
C GLN A 32 0.40 -10.16 12.51
N LEU A 33 1.56 -10.77 12.81
CA LEU A 33 1.79 -12.19 12.61
C LEU A 33 0.75 -13.04 13.35
N TRP A 34 0.47 -12.70 14.60
CA TRP A 34 -0.57 -13.38 15.39
C TRP A 34 -1.96 -13.25 14.75
N SER A 35 -2.32 -12.08 14.24
CA SER A 35 -3.60 -11.85 13.55
C SER A 35 -3.72 -12.60 12.23
N LEU A 36 -2.60 -12.90 11.57
CA LEU A 36 -2.51 -13.75 10.39
C LEU A 36 -2.53 -15.26 10.73
N ASN A 37 -2.90 -15.61 11.98
CA ASN A 37 -2.99 -16.96 12.48
C ASN A 37 -1.64 -17.69 12.65
N ILE A 38 -0.52 -16.96 12.66
CA ILE A 38 0.80 -17.51 13.03
C ILE A 38 0.91 -17.43 14.55
N ARG A 39 0.46 -18.50 15.23
CA ARG A 39 0.30 -18.54 16.70
C ARG A 39 1.30 -19.44 17.41
N ASP A 40 2.26 -20.00 16.70
CA ASP A 40 3.36 -20.76 17.27
C ASP A 40 4.26 -19.83 18.10
N LYS A 41 4.29 -20.06 19.41
CA LYS A 41 5.01 -19.21 20.37
C LYS A 41 6.55 -19.34 20.20
N GLU A 42 7.03 -20.52 19.82
CA GLU A 42 8.46 -20.76 19.60
C GLU A 42 8.92 -20.04 18.34
N LEU A 43 8.18 -20.14 17.24
CA LEU A 43 8.45 -19.41 16.02
C LEU A 43 8.44 -17.89 16.27
N LEU A 44 7.43 -17.36 16.95
CA LEU A 44 7.36 -15.94 17.28
C LEU A 44 8.50 -15.49 18.20
N TYR A 45 8.95 -16.35 19.10
CA TYR A 45 10.13 -16.09 19.91
C TYR A 45 11.42 -16.02 19.08
N VAL A 46 11.59 -16.95 18.14
CA VAL A 46 12.73 -16.95 17.20
C VAL A 46 12.72 -15.66 16.36
N ILE A 47 11.56 -15.28 15.79
CA ILE A 47 11.43 -14.03 15.03
C ILE A 47 11.83 -12.83 15.88
N ARG A 48 11.36 -12.75 17.13
CA ARG A 48 11.76 -11.67 18.05
C ARG A 48 13.25 -11.62 18.30
N ARG A 49 13.91 -12.78 18.41
CA ARG A 49 15.36 -12.84 18.59
C ARG A 49 16.10 -12.34 17.35
N ILE A 50 15.63 -12.71 16.17
CA ILE A 50 16.19 -12.21 14.89
C ILE A 50 16.06 -10.68 14.82
N LEU A 51 14.89 -10.13 15.14
CA LEU A 51 14.63 -8.70 15.10
C LEU A 51 15.48 -7.90 16.11
N LYS A 52 15.85 -8.52 17.22
CA LYS A 52 16.66 -7.91 18.29
C LYS A 52 18.13 -8.32 18.26
N ALA A 53 18.52 -9.06 17.22
CA ALA A 53 19.92 -9.50 17.11
C ALA A 53 20.85 -8.27 17.08
N PRO A 54 21.95 -8.29 17.85
CA PRO A 54 22.89 -7.18 17.87
C PRO A 54 23.55 -7.00 16.50
N ILE A 55 23.75 -5.76 16.10
CA ILE A 55 24.38 -5.37 14.84
C ILE A 55 25.78 -4.84 15.14
N LEU A 56 26.80 -5.48 14.56
CA LEU A 56 28.16 -4.98 14.63
C LEU A 56 28.33 -3.86 13.61
N MET A 57 28.60 -2.67 14.08
CA MET A 57 28.79 -1.49 13.25
C MET A 57 30.21 -1.43 12.70
N PRO A 58 30.46 -0.71 11.58
CA PRO A 58 31.80 -0.62 10.96
C PRO A 58 32.87 -0.03 11.85
N ASP A 59 32.51 0.75 12.85
CA ASP A 59 33.41 1.34 13.86
C ASP A 59 33.72 0.40 15.04
N GLY A 60 33.16 -0.83 15.03
CA GLY A 60 33.39 -1.86 16.01
C GLY A 60 32.45 -1.85 17.20
N HIS A 61 31.54 -0.86 17.34
CA HIS A 61 30.55 -0.90 18.40
C HIS A 61 29.36 -1.80 18.02
N THR A 62 28.66 -2.30 19.04
CA THR A 62 27.48 -3.16 18.86
C THR A 62 26.21 -2.36 19.15
N GLU A 63 25.31 -2.30 18.19
CA GLU A 63 24.00 -1.69 18.34
C GLU A 63 22.94 -2.76 18.63
N HIS A 64 22.03 -2.48 19.56
CA HIS A 64 20.88 -3.32 19.88
C HIS A 64 19.61 -2.70 19.33
N PRO A 65 19.06 -3.19 18.21
CA PRO A 65 17.92 -2.58 17.56
C PRO A 65 16.65 -2.71 18.43
N THR A 66 15.93 -1.61 18.61
CA THR A 66 14.62 -1.56 19.28
C THR A 66 13.46 -1.58 18.29
N LYS A 67 13.75 -1.31 17.03
CA LYS A 67 12.84 -1.30 15.88
C LYS A 67 13.60 -1.70 14.61
N GLY A 68 12.89 -1.89 13.53
CA GLY A 68 13.46 -2.25 12.24
C GLY A 68 13.57 -3.76 11.99
N THR A 69 13.95 -4.09 10.78
CA THR A 69 14.25 -5.46 10.35
C THR A 69 15.69 -5.53 9.88
N PRO A 70 16.42 -6.64 10.12
CA PRO A 70 17.81 -6.76 9.71
C PRO A 70 17.97 -6.52 8.20
N GLN A 71 18.78 -5.54 7.82
CA GLN A 71 19.07 -5.30 6.41
C GLN A 71 19.87 -6.49 5.83
N GLY A 72 19.45 -6.95 4.64
CA GLY A 72 20.03 -8.15 4.02
C GLY A 72 19.56 -9.48 4.61
N GLY A 73 18.74 -9.48 5.65
CA GLY A 73 18.15 -10.69 6.21
C GLY A 73 17.14 -11.33 5.26
N ILE A 74 17.25 -12.65 5.05
CA ILE A 74 16.38 -13.41 4.12
C ILE A 74 14.88 -13.25 4.47
N ILE A 75 14.55 -13.15 5.75
CA ILE A 75 13.17 -13.02 6.24
C ILE A 75 12.64 -11.57 6.18
N SER A 76 13.51 -10.57 6.07
CA SER A 76 13.13 -9.16 6.18
C SER A 76 12.12 -8.72 5.13
N PRO A 77 12.21 -9.10 3.83
CA PRO A 77 11.19 -8.77 2.85
C PRO A 77 9.81 -9.37 3.15
N LEU A 78 9.78 -10.58 3.73
CA LEU A 78 8.53 -11.22 4.14
C LEU A 78 7.90 -10.47 5.31
N LEU A 79 8.67 -10.13 6.33
CA LEU A 79 8.19 -9.38 7.49
C LEU A 79 7.72 -7.97 7.09
N ALA A 80 8.44 -7.33 6.18
CA ALA A 80 8.04 -6.05 5.59
C ALA A 80 6.66 -6.14 4.90
N ASN A 81 6.44 -7.19 4.12
CA ASN A 81 5.14 -7.42 3.49
C ASN A 81 4.03 -7.69 4.52
N VAL A 82 4.31 -8.38 5.62
CA VAL A 82 3.35 -8.56 6.72
C VAL A 82 2.94 -7.21 7.32
N VAL A 83 3.90 -6.30 7.55
CA VAL A 83 3.61 -4.96 8.09
C VAL A 83 2.67 -4.18 7.19
N LEU A 84 2.92 -4.16 5.89
CA LEU A 84 2.14 -3.37 4.93
C LEU A 84 0.87 -4.07 4.44
N ASN A 85 0.68 -5.36 4.72
CA ASN A 85 -0.56 -6.08 4.41
C ASN A 85 -1.81 -5.41 5.03
N GLU A 86 -1.66 -4.81 6.21
CA GLU A 86 -2.74 -4.07 6.88
C GLU A 86 -3.11 -2.80 6.08
N LEU A 87 -2.14 -2.14 5.45
CA LEU A 87 -2.37 -1.01 4.55
C LEU A 87 -3.13 -1.45 3.30
N ASP A 88 -2.72 -2.56 2.69
CA ASP A 88 -3.38 -3.10 1.50
C ASP A 88 -4.86 -3.36 1.79
N HIS A 89 -5.17 -4.10 2.84
CA HIS A 89 -6.55 -4.38 3.25
C HIS A 89 -7.34 -3.13 3.60
N TRP A 90 -6.73 -2.15 4.27
CA TRP A 90 -7.41 -0.91 4.59
C TRP A 90 -7.78 -0.13 3.32
N ILE A 91 -6.87 0.00 2.35
CA ILE A 91 -7.15 0.70 1.09
C ILE A 91 -8.19 -0.06 0.26
N GLU A 92 -8.08 -1.37 0.16
CA GLU A 92 -9.06 -2.20 -0.55
C GLU A 92 -10.46 -2.08 0.06
N SER A 93 -10.57 -2.01 1.39
CA SER A 93 -11.84 -1.83 2.08
C SER A 93 -12.53 -0.49 1.79
N GLN A 94 -11.77 0.55 1.35
CA GLN A 94 -12.35 1.84 1.00
C GLN A 94 -13.12 1.80 -0.33
N TRP A 95 -12.81 0.84 -1.20
CA TRP A 95 -13.42 0.74 -2.53
C TRP A 95 -13.64 -0.70 -3.00
N GLN A 96 -12.58 -1.45 -3.28
CA GLN A 96 -12.66 -2.75 -3.97
C GLN A 96 -13.42 -3.81 -3.17
N CYS A 97 -13.14 -3.91 -1.88
CA CYS A 97 -13.73 -4.85 -0.93
C CYS A 97 -14.72 -4.15 0.01
N ASN A 98 -15.30 -3.01 -0.41
CA ASN A 98 -16.29 -2.33 0.40
C ASN A 98 -17.61 -3.13 0.40
N PRO A 99 -18.20 -3.44 1.56
CA PRO A 99 -19.44 -4.24 1.64
C PRO A 99 -20.61 -3.66 0.85
N VAL A 100 -20.64 -2.33 0.67
CA VAL A 100 -21.65 -1.64 -0.15
C VAL A 100 -21.62 -2.09 -1.61
N THR A 101 -20.50 -2.66 -2.09
CA THR A 101 -20.37 -3.19 -3.45
C THR A 101 -21.44 -4.24 -3.75
N GLU A 102 -21.78 -5.09 -2.77
CA GLU A 102 -22.78 -6.14 -2.90
C GLU A 102 -24.17 -5.58 -3.15
N ASN A 103 -24.49 -4.41 -2.60
CA ASN A 103 -25.79 -3.75 -2.79
C ASN A 103 -26.01 -3.29 -4.22
N TYR A 104 -24.95 -3.15 -5.02
CA TYR A 104 -25.00 -2.69 -6.42
C TYR A 104 -24.66 -3.78 -7.45
N ALA A 105 -24.26 -4.97 -7.00
CA ALA A 105 -23.92 -6.11 -7.86
C ALA A 105 -25.18 -6.88 -8.28
N TYR A 106 -26.05 -6.25 -9.08
CA TYR A 106 -27.33 -6.81 -9.50
C TYR A 106 -27.32 -7.50 -10.88
N ARG A 107 -26.14 -7.69 -11.47
CA ARG A 107 -25.97 -8.46 -12.72
C ARG A 107 -24.90 -9.52 -12.53
N GLU A 108 -25.16 -10.68 -13.07
CA GLU A 108 -24.23 -11.81 -13.07
C GLU A 108 -23.74 -12.10 -14.51
N ASN A 109 -22.55 -12.64 -14.59
CA ASN A 109 -22.03 -13.18 -15.85
C ASN A 109 -22.60 -14.60 -16.10
N ALA A 110 -22.27 -15.20 -17.25
CA ALA A 110 -22.72 -16.56 -17.58
C ALA A 110 -22.28 -17.64 -16.58
N ALA A 111 -21.31 -17.38 -15.71
CA ALA A 111 -20.83 -18.25 -14.64
C ALA A 111 -21.45 -17.97 -13.27
N GLY A 112 -22.49 -17.12 -13.20
CA GLY A 112 -23.18 -16.77 -11.96
C GLY A 112 -22.39 -15.82 -11.04
N CYS A 113 -21.30 -15.20 -11.52
CA CYS A 113 -20.51 -14.27 -10.74
C CYS A 113 -20.99 -12.83 -10.90
N PRO A 114 -21.09 -12.02 -9.81
CA PRO A 114 -21.49 -10.63 -9.87
C PRO A 114 -20.59 -9.79 -10.80
N ILE A 115 -21.19 -8.96 -11.65
CA ILE A 115 -20.45 -8.05 -12.54
C ILE A 115 -20.12 -6.77 -11.77
N GLN A 116 -18.98 -6.74 -11.10
CA GLN A 116 -18.52 -5.64 -10.25
C GLN A 116 -18.43 -4.27 -10.97
N SER A 117 -18.27 -4.27 -12.30
CA SER A 117 -18.23 -3.02 -13.08
C SER A 117 -19.52 -2.18 -12.95
N HIS A 118 -20.67 -2.83 -12.77
CA HIS A 118 -21.94 -2.15 -12.53
C HIS A 118 -21.99 -1.54 -11.12
N ALA A 119 -21.56 -2.32 -10.11
CA ALA A 119 -21.44 -1.83 -8.74
C ALA A 119 -20.52 -0.61 -8.68
N TYR A 120 -19.33 -0.67 -9.23
CA TYR A 120 -18.38 0.45 -9.24
C TYR A 120 -18.92 1.69 -9.96
N ARG A 121 -19.72 1.53 -11.04
CA ARG A 121 -20.37 2.66 -11.70
C ARG A 121 -21.38 3.35 -10.78
N ALA A 122 -22.20 2.58 -10.07
CA ALA A 122 -23.17 3.12 -9.11
C ALA A 122 -22.47 3.76 -7.90
N MET A 123 -21.45 3.12 -7.35
CA MET A 123 -20.69 3.63 -6.21
C MET A 123 -20.00 4.98 -6.50
N ARG A 124 -19.63 5.28 -7.75
CA ARG A 124 -19.06 6.57 -8.13
C ARG A 124 -20.00 7.75 -7.89
N ASN A 125 -21.30 7.51 -7.83
CA ASN A 125 -22.31 8.51 -7.51
C ASN A 125 -22.51 8.69 -5.99
N THR A 126 -21.82 7.91 -5.16
CA THR A 126 -21.84 8.00 -3.71
C THR A 126 -20.70 8.86 -3.17
N ARG A 127 -20.60 8.96 -1.85
CA ARG A 127 -19.47 9.62 -1.16
C ARG A 127 -18.21 8.75 -1.05
N LEU A 128 -18.27 7.47 -1.47
CA LEU A 128 -17.12 6.57 -1.47
C LEU A 128 -16.02 7.07 -2.41
N LYS A 129 -14.79 6.81 -2.06
CA LYS A 129 -13.61 7.30 -2.80
C LYS A 129 -13.00 6.15 -3.61
N GLU A 130 -13.08 6.26 -4.94
CA GLU A 130 -12.47 5.30 -5.84
C GLU A 130 -10.95 5.39 -5.75
N MET A 131 -10.32 4.36 -5.21
CA MET A 131 -8.87 4.26 -5.10
C MET A 131 -8.40 2.81 -5.27
N TYR A 132 -7.21 2.64 -5.83
CA TYR A 132 -6.58 1.34 -6.05
C TYR A 132 -5.12 1.42 -5.67
N ILE A 133 -4.64 0.47 -4.88
CA ILE A 133 -3.23 0.35 -4.53
C ILE A 133 -2.50 -0.55 -5.53
N VAL A 134 -1.28 -0.18 -5.86
CA VAL A 134 -0.28 -1.02 -6.54
C VAL A 134 0.99 -0.92 -5.72
N ARG A 135 1.43 -2.01 -5.13
CA ARG A 135 2.56 -2.07 -4.22
C ARG A 135 3.56 -3.15 -4.60
N TYR A 136 4.82 -2.83 -4.44
CA TYR A 136 5.94 -3.76 -4.46
C TYR A 136 6.86 -3.44 -3.27
N ALA A 137 6.90 -4.32 -2.28
CA ALA A 137 7.56 -4.08 -0.99
C ALA A 137 7.05 -2.77 -0.34
N ASP A 138 7.92 -1.81 -0.09
CA ASP A 138 7.64 -0.49 0.46
C ASP A 138 7.34 0.59 -0.60
N ASP A 139 7.62 0.30 -1.87
CA ASP A 139 7.28 1.20 -2.97
C ASP A 139 5.83 0.98 -3.42
N PHE A 140 4.98 1.97 -3.24
CA PHE A 140 3.58 1.85 -3.62
C PHE A 140 2.99 3.11 -4.23
N ARG A 141 1.95 2.88 -5.02
CA ARG A 141 1.21 3.92 -5.73
C ARG A 141 -0.28 3.73 -5.48
N ILE A 142 -0.99 4.83 -5.27
CA ILE A 142 -2.45 4.80 -5.19
C ILE A 142 -3.02 5.57 -6.38
N LEU A 143 -3.88 4.91 -7.13
CA LEU A 143 -4.51 5.43 -8.32
C LEU A 143 -5.84 6.06 -7.96
N CYS A 144 -6.05 7.31 -8.35
CA CYS A 144 -7.26 8.09 -8.09
C CYS A 144 -7.82 8.68 -9.40
N ARG A 145 -9.11 9.02 -9.39
CA ARG A 145 -9.79 9.57 -10.56
C ARG A 145 -9.61 11.08 -10.69
N THR A 146 -9.68 11.81 -9.59
CA THR A 146 -9.60 13.28 -9.55
C THR A 146 -8.42 13.74 -8.71
N ARG A 147 -7.96 14.97 -8.97
CA ARG A 147 -6.89 15.60 -8.19
C ARG A 147 -7.30 15.73 -6.73
N GLU A 148 -8.51 16.17 -6.48
CA GLU A 148 -9.04 16.35 -5.13
C GLU A 148 -9.05 15.03 -4.34
N GLN A 149 -9.46 13.92 -4.97
CA GLN A 149 -9.38 12.59 -4.34
C GLN A 149 -7.94 12.20 -4.02
N ALA A 150 -7.01 12.44 -4.96
CA ALA A 150 -5.60 12.12 -4.75
C ALA A 150 -4.99 12.92 -3.59
N ASP A 151 -5.28 14.21 -3.49
CA ASP A 151 -4.80 15.07 -2.40
C ASP A 151 -5.38 14.62 -1.04
N ARG A 152 -6.67 14.27 -0.98
CA ARG A 152 -7.30 13.70 0.24
C ARG A 152 -6.73 12.32 0.59
N THR A 153 -6.48 11.48 -0.42
CA THR A 153 -5.87 10.16 -0.22
C THR A 153 -4.46 10.28 0.34
N LEU A 154 -3.68 11.24 -0.16
CA LEU A 154 -2.33 11.52 0.34
C LEU A 154 -2.37 11.84 1.85
N ILE A 155 -3.25 12.74 2.27
CA ILE A 155 -3.40 13.11 3.69
C ILE A 155 -3.84 11.91 4.53
N ALA A 156 -4.89 11.21 4.10
CA ALA A 156 -5.46 10.09 4.85
C ALA A 156 -4.48 8.93 5.01
N VAL A 157 -3.75 8.56 3.95
CA VAL A 157 -2.77 7.47 3.99
C VAL A 157 -1.55 7.86 4.84
N THR A 158 -1.07 9.11 4.73
CA THR A 158 0.03 9.61 5.56
C THR A 158 -0.33 9.55 7.05
N GLN A 159 -1.52 10.01 7.40
CA GLN A 159 -2.01 9.95 8.78
C GLN A 159 -2.18 8.51 9.24
N TRP A 160 -2.78 7.65 8.43
CA TRP A 160 -2.97 6.23 8.73
C TRP A 160 -1.65 5.49 8.97
N LEU A 161 -0.64 5.69 8.12
CA LEU A 161 0.69 5.12 8.29
C LEU A 161 1.31 5.54 9.63
N LYS A 162 1.22 6.82 9.96
CA LYS A 162 1.75 7.37 11.21
C LYS A 162 1.05 6.82 12.44
N GLU A 163 -0.27 6.87 12.47
CA GLU A 163 -1.07 6.46 13.63
C GLU A 163 -1.10 4.93 13.79
N ARG A 164 -1.29 4.21 12.69
CA ARG A 164 -1.49 2.77 12.70
C ARG A 164 -0.19 1.99 12.70
N LEU A 165 0.77 2.36 11.88
CA LEU A 165 2.04 1.64 11.72
C LEU A 165 3.24 2.35 12.37
N ARG A 166 3.09 3.60 12.84
CA ARG A 166 4.19 4.44 13.35
C ARG A 166 5.27 4.68 12.30
N LEU A 167 4.86 4.77 11.04
CA LEU A 167 5.73 5.01 9.89
C LEU A 167 5.50 6.42 9.36
N ASP A 168 6.57 7.14 9.10
CA ASP A 168 6.54 8.45 8.47
C ASP A 168 6.82 8.33 6.97
N VAL A 169 6.16 9.15 6.17
CA VAL A 169 6.46 9.28 4.74
C VAL A 169 7.55 10.32 4.51
N SER A 170 8.31 10.18 3.40
CA SER A 170 9.25 11.18 2.94
C SER A 170 8.51 12.31 2.23
N PRO A 171 8.43 13.54 2.79
CA PRO A 171 7.68 14.63 2.16
C PRO A 171 8.26 15.03 0.78
N GLU A 172 9.57 14.84 0.60
CA GLU A 172 10.28 15.21 -0.63
C GLU A 172 9.94 14.28 -1.80
N LYS A 173 9.65 13.01 -1.49
CA LYS A 173 9.38 11.98 -2.50
C LYS A 173 7.90 11.64 -2.62
N THR A 174 7.08 11.99 -1.61
CA THR A 174 5.64 11.72 -1.60
C THR A 174 4.90 12.83 -2.30
N ARG A 175 4.20 12.52 -3.41
CA ARG A 175 3.55 13.54 -4.25
C ARG A 175 2.38 12.99 -5.06
N VAL A 176 1.55 13.90 -5.55
CA VAL A 176 0.47 13.59 -6.50
C VAL A 176 0.91 13.94 -7.92
N VAL A 177 0.84 12.96 -8.83
CA VAL A 177 1.23 13.07 -10.24
C VAL A 177 0.00 12.91 -11.14
N ASP A 178 -0.20 13.85 -12.06
CA ASP A 178 -1.13 13.69 -13.20
C ASP A 178 -0.39 13.01 -14.34
N VAL A 179 -0.63 11.70 -14.54
CA VAL A 179 0.09 10.89 -15.53
C VAL A 179 -0.27 11.23 -16.99
N ARG A 180 -1.21 12.15 -17.24
CA ARG A 180 -1.45 12.73 -18.56
C ARG A 180 -0.42 13.79 -18.90
N ARG A 181 0.15 14.48 -17.89
CA ARG A 181 1.07 15.61 -18.03
C ARG A 181 2.50 15.24 -17.68
N SER A 182 2.68 14.42 -16.64
CA SER A 182 3.97 14.05 -16.08
C SER A 182 4.16 12.54 -16.03
N TYR A 183 5.39 12.11 -15.82
CA TYR A 183 5.69 10.70 -15.58
C TYR A 183 5.54 10.35 -14.11
N SER A 184 4.94 9.20 -13.83
CA SER A 184 5.07 8.49 -12.56
C SER A 184 6.15 7.42 -12.71
N GLU A 185 7.08 7.35 -11.79
CA GLU A 185 8.13 6.34 -11.81
C GLU A 185 7.78 5.22 -10.82
N PHE A 186 7.83 3.98 -11.28
CA PHE A 186 7.55 2.81 -10.47
C PHE A 186 8.43 1.64 -10.93
N LEU A 187 9.21 1.07 -10.01
CA LEU A 187 10.16 -0.03 -10.28
C LEU A 187 11.12 0.27 -11.44
N GLY A 188 11.63 1.49 -11.52
CA GLY A 188 12.52 1.93 -12.61
C GLY A 188 11.83 2.24 -13.94
N PHE A 189 10.50 2.04 -14.03
CA PHE A 189 9.74 2.36 -15.24
C PHE A 189 9.05 3.71 -15.14
N LYS A 190 9.20 4.55 -16.16
CA LYS A 190 8.47 5.81 -16.29
C LYS A 190 7.13 5.58 -17.01
N ILE A 191 6.04 5.81 -16.28
CA ILE A 191 4.67 5.57 -16.75
C ILE A 191 4.00 6.92 -17.04
N ARG A 192 3.44 7.06 -18.26
CA ARG A 192 2.65 8.23 -18.67
C ARG A 192 1.54 7.78 -19.62
N LEU A 193 0.38 8.42 -19.52
CA LEU A 193 -0.70 8.26 -20.48
C LEU A 193 -0.45 9.14 -21.70
N ARG A 194 -0.53 8.55 -22.89
CA ARG A 194 -0.52 9.28 -24.15
C ARG A 194 -1.92 9.32 -24.74
N LYS A 195 -2.30 10.47 -25.25
CA LYS A 195 -3.56 10.65 -25.96
C LYS A 195 -3.48 9.90 -27.31
N LYS A 196 -4.46 8.98 -27.55
CA LYS A 196 -4.61 8.33 -28.85
C LYS A 196 -5.95 8.77 -29.43
N GLY A 197 -5.92 9.64 -30.44
CA GLY A 197 -7.12 10.30 -30.97
C GLY A 197 -7.77 11.23 -29.92
N LYS A 198 -9.08 11.06 -29.69
CA LYS A 198 -9.82 11.85 -28.68
C LYS A 198 -9.81 11.25 -27.26
N LYS A 199 -9.16 10.09 -27.05
CA LYS A 199 -9.11 9.40 -25.75
C LYS A 199 -7.67 9.25 -25.27
N TYR A 200 -7.48 9.28 -23.95
CA TYR A 200 -6.21 8.90 -23.30
C TYR A 200 -6.12 7.39 -23.17
#